data_4697fb9668ba239121765c32b30cf526
#
_entry.id   4697fb9668ba239121765c32b30cf526
#
_cell.length_a   1.000
_cell.length_b   1.000
_cell.length_c   1.000
_cell.angle_alpha   90.00
_cell.angle_beta   90.00
_cell.angle_gamma   90.00
#
_symmetry.space_group_name_H-M   'P 1'
#
loop_
_entity.id
_entity.type
_entity.pdbx_description
1 polymer ?
#
loop_
_entity_poly.entity_id
_entity_poly.type
_entity_poly.pdbx_seq_one_letter_code
_entity_poly.pdbx_strand_id
1 'polypeptide(L)'
;MYLKNSKIIVVKIGSSLLVDQNKKIRKQWLSSFAKDIKKLRDKNQKVVIVSSGAIALGCKKMNYNKKNIKLDKSQAIASIGQIELMNLFSQTFAKYKLNISQILLTLEDTEERRRSLNAKRTFDNLFELGFIPVVNENDTIATSEIKYGDNDRLASRVAQITNADTLILLSDVDGLYTKNPKIFKDAKLIKKIDDLNKDLKKIYIKGVNEYGSGGMHTKIEAAKICQLAGTSMVIANGLYSNPISKIIEKNNCTWFSPKISKLDARKKWIISSVAPKGALIIDDGAKKALKSGKSLLAAGIKKVSGRFNKGDHIKVLDKKNNECARGLSSFTSDEVTKIMGHHSNEIEKLLGYVAKSEVIHKDDLSLIHISEPTRRVFLS
;
A
#
# COMPACT_ATOMS: atom_id res chain seq x y z
N MET A 1 -10.21 14.27 11.79
CA MET A 1 -9.12 15.13 11.30
C MET A 1 -8.35 14.48 10.14
N TYR A 2 -7.94 13.21 10.24
CA TYR A 2 -7.16 12.52 9.22
C TYR A 2 -7.82 12.49 7.82
N LEU A 3 -9.10 12.10 7.71
CA LEU A 3 -9.78 11.95 6.41
C LEU A 3 -9.92 13.26 5.61
N LYS A 4 -10.06 14.41 6.29
CA LYS A 4 -10.20 15.71 5.59
C LYS A 4 -8.94 16.11 4.83
N ASN A 5 -7.78 15.74 5.35
CA ASN A 5 -6.48 16.14 4.80
C ASN A 5 -5.85 15.06 3.92
N SER A 6 -6.49 13.89 3.78
CA SER A 6 -6.00 12.79 2.97
C SER A 6 -6.15 13.09 1.49
N LYS A 7 -5.08 12.97 0.73
CA LYS A 7 -5.07 13.06 -0.74
C LYS A 7 -5.39 11.70 -1.37
N ILE A 8 -4.86 10.62 -0.79
CA ILE A 8 -5.07 9.24 -1.25
C ILE A 8 -5.61 8.42 -0.09
N ILE A 9 -6.75 7.77 -0.31
CA ILE A 9 -7.43 6.94 0.68
C ILE A 9 -7.60 5.54 0.11
N VAL A 10 -7.18 4.54 0.87
CA VAL A 10 -7.49 3.13 0.60
C VAL A 10 -8.64 2.70 1.50
N VAL A 11 -9.66 2.07 0.92
CA VAL A 11 -10.82 1.56 1.67
C VAL A 11 -10.92 0.07 1.46
N LYS A 12 -10.76 -0.70 2.52
CA LYS A 12 -10.95 -2.16 2.49
C LYS A 12 -12.35 -2.52 2.95
N ILE A 13 -13.00 -3.36 2.18
CA ILE A 13 -14.32 -3.94 2.47
C ILE A 13 -14.24 -5.45 2.60
N GLY A 14 -14.75 -5.97 3.73
CA GLY A 14 -14.85 -7.42 3.95
C GLY A 14 -16.01 -8.05 3.16
N SER A 15 -15.93 -9.34 2.89
CA SER A 15 -16.98 -10.10 2.19
C SER A 15 -18.34 -10.05 2.89
N SER A 16 -18.38 -10.01 4.21
CA SER A 16 -19.61 -9.91 5.01
C SER A 16 -20.38 -8.60 4.83
N LEU A 17 -19.71 -7.56 4.33
CA LEU A 17 -20.35 -6.28 4.02
C LEU A 17 -21.03 -6.31 2.65
N LEU A 18 -20.56 -7.16 1.73
CA LEU A 18 -21.14 -7.31 0.38
C LEU A 18 -22.22 -8.38 0.31
N VAL A 19 -22.02 -9.46 1.05
CA VAL A 19 -22.90 -10.63 1.06
C VAL A 19 -23.30 -10.93 2.49
N ASP A 20 -24.59 -11.02 2.77
CA ASP A 20 -25.10 -11.35 4.11
C ASP A 20 -25.01 -12.86 4.42
N GLN A 21 -25.39 -13.24 5.64
CA GLN A 21 -25.39 -14.63 6.09
C GLN A 21 -26.29 -15.53 5.25
N ASN A 22 -27.36 -14.95 4.64
CA ASN A 22 -28.31 -15.64 3.77
C ASN A 22 -27.85 -15.64 2.29
N LYS A 23 -26.57 -15.34 2.04
CA LYS A 23 -25.98 -15.22 0.69
C LYS A 23 -26.66 -14.18 -0.21
N LYS A 24 -27.38 -13.20 0.37
CA LYS A 24 -27.97 -12.08 -0.41
C LYS A 24 -26.94 -10.95 -0.54
N ILE A 25 -26.88 -10.37 -1.74
CA ILE A 25 -26.02 -9.20 -2.00
C ILE A 25 -26.65 -7.97 -1.37
N ARG A 26 -25.89 -7.24 -0.59
CA ARG A 26 -26.30 -5.99 0.09
C ARG A 26 -26.26 -4.80 -0.89
N LYS A 27 -27.11 -4.82 -1.94
CA LYS A 27 -27.12 -3.79 -3.00
C LYS A 27 -27.32 -2.36 -2.47
N GLN A 28 -28.23 -2.19 -1.49
CA GLN A 28 -28.50 -0.88 -0.86
C GLN A 28 -27.27 -0.37 -0.09
N TRP A 29 -26.59 -1.25 0.62
CA TRP A 29 -25.35 -0.93 1.31
C TRP A 29 -24.27 -0.48 0.31
N LEU A 30 -24.04 -1.24 -0.77
CA LEU A 30 -23.06 -0.90 -1.78
C LEU A 30 -23.38 0.45 -2.45
N SER A 31 -24.66 0.73 -2.69
CA SER A 31 -25.11 2.03 -3.20
C SER A 31 -24.80 3.17 -2.22
N SER A 32 -25.01 2.97 -0.91
CA SER A 32 -24.67 3.96 0.12
C SER A 32 -23.16 4.16 0.25
N PHE A 33 -22.38 3.10 0.10
CA PHE A 33 -20.92 3.16 0.06
C PHE A 33 -20.45 3.94 -1.17
N ALA A 34 -21.02 3.69 -2.35
CA ALA A 34 -20.69 4.44 -3.57
C ALA A 34 -20.98 5.94 -3.43
N LYS A 35 -22.04 6.33 -2.71
CA LYS A 35 -22.31 7.74 -2.35
C LYS A 35 -21.19 8.35 -1.50
N ASP A 36 -20.67 7.60 -0.53
CA ASP A 36 -19.55 8.08 0.29
C ASP A 36 -18.28 8.23 -0.54
N ILE A 37 -18.00 7.28 -1.45
CA ILE A 37 -16.86 7.38 -2.38
C ILE A 37 -17.03 8.62 -3.29
N LYS A 38 -18.25 8.88 -3.79
CA LYS A 38 -18.53 10.09 -4.58
C LYS A 38 -18.17 11.36 -3.81
N LYS A 39 -18.60 11.47 -2.53
CA LYS A 39 -18.26 12.62 -1.67
C LYS A 39 -16.75 12.83 -1.51
N LEU A 40 -15.95 11.74 -1.44
CA LEU A 40 -14.50 11.82 -1.38
C LEU A 40 -13.93 12.31 -2.72
N ARG A 41 -14.41 11.76 -3.84
CA ARG A 41 -13.99 12.15 -5.19
C ARG A 41 -14.32 13.61 -5.50
N ASP A 42 -15.48 14.11 -5.05
CA ASP A 42 -15.89 15.51 -5.20
C ASP A 42 -14.97 16.49 -4.46
N LYS A 43 -14.21 15.99 -3.47
CA LYS A 43 -13.16 16.73 -2.76
C LYS A 43 -11.77 16.53 -3.38
N ASN A 44 -11.69 16.02 -4.62
CA ASN A 44 -10.43 15.70 -5.32
C ASN A 44 -9.56 14.67 -4.59
N GLN A 45 -10.14 13.85 -3.71
CA GLN A 45 -9.41 12.77 -3.03
C GLN A 45 -9.33 11.55 -3.96
N LYS A 46 -8.15 10.98 -4.13
CA LYS A 46 -7.93 9.72 -4.86
C LYS A 46 -8.34 8.57 -3.96
N VAL A 47 -9.09 7.61 -4.50
CA VAL A 47 -9.60 6.48 -3.72
C VAL A 47 -9.19 5.18 -4.39
N VAL A 48 -8.75 4.22 -3.58
CA VAL A 48 -8.56 2.81 -3.96
C VAL A 48 -9.49 1.97 -3.09
N ILE A 49 -10.18 1.01 -3.68
CA ILE A 49 -11.02 0.07 -2.95
C ILE A 49 -10.30 -1.29 -2.94
N VAL A 50 -10.14 -1.89 -1.77
CA VAL A 50 -9.67 -3.29 -1.65
C VAL A 50 -10.85 -4.13 -1.22
N SER A 51 -11.29 -5.02 -2.09
CA SER A 51 -12.50 -5.81 -1.89
C SER A 51 -12.17 -7.26 -1.62
N SER A 52 -13.06 -7.92 -0.91
CA SER A 52 -13.13 -9.37 -0.79
C SER A 52 -14.48 -9.84 -1.35
N GLY A 53 -14.67 -11.16 -1.46
CA GLY A 53 -15.99 -11.72 -1.73
C GLY A 53 -16.14 -12.42 -3.06
N ALA A 54 -15.08 -12.52 -3.87
CA ALA A 54 -15.11 -13.28 -5.12
C ALA A 54 -15.58 -14.73 -4.89
N ILE A 55 -14.95 -15.45 -3.95
CA ILE A 55 -15.35 -16.82 -3.61
C ILE A 55 -16.83 -16.89 -3.16
N ALA A 56 -17.28 -15.93 -2.33
CA ALA A 56 -18.66 -15.93 -1.86
C ALA A 56 -19.69 -15.74 -2.98
N LEU A 57 -19.38 -14.85 -3.92
CA LEU A 57 -20.21 -14.62 -5.11
C LEU A 57 -20.16 -15.77 -6.10
N GLY A 58 -18.99 -16.40 -6.29
CA GLY A 58 -18.82 -17.59 -7.10
C GLY A 58 -19.61 -18.76 -6.55
N CYS A 59 -19.51 -19.03 -5.25
CA CYS A 59 -20.33 -20.04 -4.56
C CYS A 59 -21.83 -19.78 -4.75
N LYS A 60 -22.25 -18.52 -4.66
CA LYS A 60 -23.64 -18.15 -4.87
C LYS A 60 -24.07 -18.42 -6.30
N LYS A 61 -23.30 -18.02 -7.31
CA LYS A 61 -23.61 -18.22 -8.72
C LYS A 61 -23.72 -19.68 -9.08
N MET A 62 -22.83 -20.51 -8.49
CA MET A 62 -22.78 -21.95 -8.72
C MET A 62 -23.75 -22.76 -7.81
N ASN A 63 -24.49 -22.07 -6.94
CA ASN A 63 -25.28 -22.69 -5.86
C ASN A 63 -24.48 -23.70 -5.03
N TYR A 64 -23.19 -23.39 -4.78
CA TYR A 64 -22.24 -24.27 -4.14
C TYR A 64 -22.11 -23.97 -2.65
N ASN A 65 -21.92 -25.01 -1.82
CA ASN A 65 -21.72 -24.81 -0.38
C ASN A 65 -20.24 -24.60 -0.07
N LYS A 66 -19.91 -23.53 0.67
CA LYS A 66 -18.54 -23.10 0.97
C LYS A 66 -17.80 -24.05 1.95
N LYS A 67 -18.47 -24.99 2.61
CA LYS A 67 -17.82 -25.88 3.60
C LYS A 67 -16.85 -26.86 2.90
N ASN A 68 -15.59 -26.88 3.36
CA ASN A 68 -14.56 -27.85 2.92
C ASN A 68 -14.21 -27.82 1.43
N ILE A 69 -14.06 -26.65 0.83
CA ILE A 69 -13.60 -26.51 -0.56
C ILE A 69 -12.07 -26.60 -0.58
N LYS A 70 -11.51 -27.50 -1.39
CA LYS A 70 -10.06 -27.58 -1.65
C LYS A 70 -9.56 -26.31 -2.34
N LEU A 71 -8.26 -26.02 -2.23
CA LEU A 71 -7.66 -24.79 -2.74
C LEU A 71 -7.93 -24.59 -4.23
N ASP A 72 -7.63 -25.58 -5.05
CA ASP A 72 -7.82 -25.58 -6.51
C ASP A 72 -9.25 -25.24 -6.92
N LYS A 73 -10.22 -25.86 -6.24
CA LYS A 73 -11.64 -25.58 -6.47
C LYS A 73 -12.06 -24.20 -5.98
N SER A 74 -11.47 -23.73 -4.88
CA SER A 74 -11.68 -22.37 -4.37
C SER A 74 -11.18 -21.31 -5.34
N GLN A 75 -10.03 -21.54 -5.96
CA GLN A 75 -9.45 -20.68 -6.99
C GLN A 75 -10.35 -20.60 -8.23
N ALA A 76 -10.85 -21.74 -8.71
CA ALA A 76 -11.78 -21.79 -9.83
C ALA A 76 -13.11 -21.06 -9.52
N ILE A 77 -13.65 -21.24 -8.30
CA ILE A 77 -14.84 -20.52 -7.84
C ILE A 77 -14.60 -19.02 -7.72
N ALA A 78 -13.41 -18.63 -7.22
CA ALA A 78 -13.02 -17.23 -7.13
C ALA A 78 -12.99 -16.55 -8.48
N SER A 79 -12.47 -17.21 -9.54
CA SER A 79 -12.42 -16.66 -10.89
C SER A 79 -13.81 -16.35 -11.45
N ILE A 80 -14.79 -17.25 -11.21
CA ILE A 80 -16.19 -17.04 -11.59
C ILE A 80 -16.79 -15.86 -10.80
N GLY A 81 -16.56 -15.83 -9.50
CA GLY A 81 -17.11 -14.81 -8.62
C GLY A 81 -16.47 -13.45 -8.80
N GLN A 82 -15.23 -13.38 -9.29
CA GLN A 82 -14.55 -12.11 -9.57
C GLN A 82 -15.26 -11.32 -10.67
N ILE A 83 -15.78 -12.00 -11.70
CA ILE A 83 -16.59 -11.36 -12.75
C ILE A 83 -17.86 -10.76 -12.15
N GLU A 84 -18.56 -11.52 -11.29
CA GLU A 84 -19.78 -11.03 -10.63
C GLU A 84 -19.49 -9.85 -9.71
N LEU A 85 -18.35 -9.89 -8.99
CA LEU A 85 -17.91 -8.82 -8.11
C LEU A 85 -17.71 -7.53 -8.91
N MET A 86 -16.96 -7.59 -10.01
CA MET A 86 -16.67 -6.41 -10.84
C MET A 86 -17.91 -5.86 -11.53
N ASN A 87 -18.81 -6.72 -12.02
CA ASN A 87 -20.10 -6.30 -12.58
C ASN A 87 -20.94 -5.56 -11.53
N LEU A 88 -21.00 -6.07 -10.30
CA LEU A 88 -21.73 -5.44 -9.20
C LEU A 88 -21.18 -4.04 -8.88
N PHE A 89 -19.85 -3.90 -8.78
CA PHE A 89 -19.21 -2.62 -8.57
C PHE A 89 -19.48 -1.66 -9.74
N SER A 90 -19.23 -2.10 -10.96
CA SER A 90 -19.38 -1.30 -12.17
C SER A 90 -20.80 -0.72 -12.30
N GLN A 91 -21.81 -1.58 -12.21
CA GLN A 91 -23.22 -1.17 -12.31
C GLN A 91 -23.63 -0.22 -11.17
N THR A 92 -23.10 -0.42 -9.96
CA THR A 92 -23.46 0.42 -8.81
C THR A 92 -22.79 1.78 -8.90
N PHE A 93 -21.49 1.81 -9.22
CA PHE A 93 -20.70 3.04 -9.26
C PHE A 93 -21.05 3.92 -10.47
N ALA A 94 -21.42 3.32 -11.59
CA ALA A 94 -21.88 4.05 -12.78
C ALA A 94 -23.10 4.96 -12.49
N LYS A 95 -24.00 4.55 -11.57
CA LYS A 95 -25.13 5.37 -11.12
C LYS A 95 -24.72 6.69 -10.47
N TYR A 96 -23.50 6.78 -9.98
CA TYR A 96 -22.91 7.95 -9.36
C TYR A 96 -21.85 8.63 -10.25
N LYS A 97 -21.79 8.26 -11.55
CA LYS A 97 -20.78 8.77 -12.51
C LYS A 97 -19.35 8.51 -12.03
N LEU A 98 -19.12 7.35 -11.43
CA LEU A 98 -17.81 6.90 -10.96
C LEU A 98 -17.34 5.74 -11.85
N ASN A 99 -16.18 5.93 -12.48
CA ASN A 99 -15.53 4.88 -13.27
C ASN A 99 -14.62 4.05 -12.40
N ILE A 100 -14.69 2.74 -12.54
CA ILE A 100 -13.82 1.81 -11.80
C ILE A 100 -12.90 1.05 -12.76
N SER A 101 -11.80 0.56 -12.21
CA SER A 101 -10.89 -0.38 -12.89
C SER A 101 -10.57 -1.55 -11.98
N GLN A 102 -10.18 -2.68 -12.54
CA GLN A 102 -9.77 -3.87 -11.78
C GLN A 102 -8.26 -3.96 -11.69
N ILE A 103 -7.74 -4.28 -10.50
CA ILE A 103 -6.36 -4.69 -10.27
C ILE A 103 -6.37 -5.97 -9.45
N LEU A 104 -5.68 -7.01 -9.92
CA LEU A 104 -5.49 -8.25 -9.20
C LEU A 104 -4.01 -8.36 -8.78
N LEU A 105 -3.76 -8.56 -7.49
CA LEU A 105 -2.43 -8.67 -6.91
C LEU A 105 -2.36 -9.85 -5.95
N THR A 106 -1.23 -10.54 -5.94
CA THR A 106 -0.88 -11.42 -4.83
C THR A 106 -0.11 -10.65 -3.75
N LEU A 107 -0.01 -11.17 -2.54
CA LEU A 107 0.86 -10.59 -1.52
C LEU A 107 2.32 -10.54 -2.00
N GLU A 108 2.79 -11.58 -2.70
CA GLU A 108 4.13 -11.63 -3.29
C GLU A 108 4.37 -10.48 -4.28
N ASP A 109 3.38 -10.13 -5.12
CA ASP A 109 3.48 -8.99 -6.04
C ASP A 109 3.69 -7.66 -5.31
N THR A 110 3.19 -7.55 -4.08
CA THR A 110 3.36 -6.35 -3.26
C THR A 110 4.71 -6.32 -2.54
N GLU A 111 5.33 -7.45 -2.31
CA GLU A 111 6.60 -7.62 -1.60
C GLU A 111 7.79 -7.63 -2.59
N GLU A 112 7.60 -8.19 -3.79
CA GLU A 112 8.60 -8.15 -4.84
C GLU A 112 8.66 -6.74 -5.45
N ARG A 113 9.82 -6.12 -5.33
CA ARG A 113 10.03 -4.70 -5.62
C ARG A 113 9.64 -4.29 -7.03
N ARG A 114 10.04 -5.06 -8.04
CA ARG A 114 9.78 -4.73 -9.45
C ARG A 114 8.29 -4.74 -9.76
N ARG A 115 7.57 -5.74 -9.25
CA ARG A 115 6.13 -5.88 -9.39
C ARG A 115 5.41 -4.77 -8.64
N SER A 116 5.83 -4.47 -7.41
CA SER A 116 5.30 -3.38 -6.59
C SER A 116 5.43 -2.01 -7.26
N LEU A 117 6.58 -1.72 -7.90
CA LEU A 117 6.78 -0.48 -8.66
C LEU A 117 5.93 -0.41 -9.93
N ASN A 118 5.75 -1.54 -10.63
CA ASN A 118 4.84 -1.60 -11.79
C ASN A 118 3.40 -1.37 -11.35
N ALA A 119 2.96 -2.03 -10.27
CA ALA A 119 1.65 -1.78 -9.69
C ALA A 119 1.46 -0.30 -9.33
N LYS A 120 2.47 0.32 -8.68
CA LYS A 120 2.42 1.76 -8.38
C LYS A 120 2.17 2.62 -9.62
N ARG A 121 2.91 2.39 -10.70
CA ARG A 121 2.74 3.13 -11.96
C ARG A 121 1.33 2.95 -12.55
N THR A 122 0.79 1.73 -12.46
CA THR A 122 -0.59 1.45 -12.87
C THR A 122 -1.59 2.23 -12.03
N PHE A 123 -1.42 2.28 -10.71
CA PHE A 123 -2.27 3.11 -9.84
C PHE A 123 -2.17 4.59 -10.20
N ASP A 124 -0.95 5.10 -10.40
CA ASP A 124 -0.73 6.52 -10.73
C ASP A 124 -1.45 6.88 -12.05
N ASN A 125 -1.31 6.07 -13.11
CA ASN A 125 -1.99 6.27 -14.39
C ASN A 125 -3.52 6.19 -14.26
N LEU A 126 -4.05 5.23 -13.48
CA LEU A 126 -5.50 5.13 -13.26
C LEU A 126 -6.05 6.34 -12.51
N PHE A 127 -5.28 6.92 -11.59
CA PHE A 127 -5.65 8.16 -10.92
C PHE A 127 -5.67 9.35 -11.88
N GLU A 128 -4.72 9.43 -12.82
CA GLU A 128 -4.68 10.47 -13.87
C GLU A 128 -5.84 10.35 -14.83
N LEU A 129 -6.21 9.13 -15.21
CA LEU A 129 -7.39 8.82 -16.04
C LEU A 129 -8.72 9.00 -15.29
N GLY A 130 -8.70 9.33 -13.98
CA GLY A 130 -9.90 9.59 -13.19
C GLY A 130 -10.62 8.33 -12.68
N PHE A 131 -10.05 7.14 -12.87
CA PHE A 131 -10.63 5.87 -12.44
C PHE A 131 -10.38 5.58 -10.96
N ILE A 132 -11.26 4.76 -10.38
CA ILE A 132 -11.15 4.22 -9.02
C ILE A 132 -10.68 2.77 -9.15
N PRO A 133 -9.43 2.45 -8.74
CA PRO A 133 -8.97 1.07 -8.72
C PRO A 133 -9.71 0.25 -7.67
N VAL A 134 -10.29 -0.88 -8.09
CA VAL A 134 -10.84 -1.93 -7.24
C VAL A 134 -9.85 -3.09 -7.25
N VAL A 135 -9.19 -3.28 -6.13
CA VAL A 135 -8.16 -4.30 -5.93
C VAL A 135 -8.77 -5.52 -5.27
N ASN A 136 -8.41 -6.69 -5.72
CA ASN A 136 -8.63 -7.94 -5.01
C ASN A 136 -7.39 -8.82 -5.10
N GLU A 137 -7.32 -9.86 -4.27
CA GLU A 137 -6.30 -10.88 -4.41
C GLU A 137 -6.48 -11.61 -5.74
N ASN A 138 -5.35 -11.97 -6.37
CA ASN A 138 -5.35 -12.84 -7.54
C ASN A 138 -5.43 -14.30 -7.07
N ASP A 139 -6.62 -14.68 -6.62
CA ASP A 139 -6.90 -16.02 -6.09
C ASP A 139 -6.48 -17.14 -7.05
N THR A 140 -6.45 -16.89 -8.37
CA THR A 140 -6.19 -17.93 -9.37
C THR A 140 -4.75 -18.40 -9.41
N ILE A 141 -3.81 -17.60 -8.95
CA ILE A 141 -2.37 -17.91 -8.93
C ILE A 141 -1.77 -17.82 -7.54
N ALA A 142 -2.55 -17.47 -6.52
CA ALA A 142 -2.10 -17.44 -5.14
C ALA A 142 -1.75 -18.86 -4.68
N THR A 143 -0.50 -19.08 -4.23
CA THR A 143 0.01 -20.40 -3.83
C THR A 143 -0.21 -20.71 -2.35
N SER A 144 -0.42 -19.68 -1.53
CA SER A 144 -0.76 -19.85 -0.13
C SER A 144 -2.24 -20.16 0.04
N GLU A 145 -2.58 -21.00 1.06
CA GLU A 145 -3.97 -21.20 1.43
C GLU A 145 -4.67 -19.86 1.65
N ILE A 146 -5.83 -19.68 1.01
CA ILE A 146 -6.64 -18.45 1.15
C ILE A 146 -7.14 -18.36 2.59
N LYS A 147 -6.46 -17.60 3.42
CA LYS A 147 -6.79 -17.40 4.83
C LYS A 147 -7.70 -16.21 5.03
N TYR A 148 -8.58 -16.31 6.02
CA TYR A 148 -9.39 -15.16 6.43
C TYR A 148 -8.51 -14.00 6.88
N GLY A 149 -8.72 -12.81 6.27
CA GLY A 149 -8.02 -11.58 6.63
C GLY A 149 -6.84 -11.21 5.74
N ASP A 150 -6.50 -12.01 4.73
CA ASP A 150 -5.39 -11.70 3.81
C ASP A 150 -5.61 -10.35 3.11
N ASN A 151 -6.85 -9.97 2.81
CA ASN A 151 -7.17 -8.66 2.24
C ASN A 151 -6.97 -7.46 3.22
N ASP A 152 -6.86 -7.66 4.52
CA ASP A 152 -6.44 -6.60 5.45
C ASP A 152 -4.94 -6.30 5.24
N ARG A 153 -4.14 -7.36 5.09
CA ARG A 153 -2.71 -7.27 4.77
C ARG A 153 -2.49 -6.71 3.37
N LEU A 154 -3.21 -7.23 2.38
CA LEU A 154 -3.17 -6.70 1.01
C LEU A 154 -3.51 -5.20 0.99
N ALA A 155 -4.55 -4.76 1.68
CA ALA A 155 -4.95 -3.36 1.76
C ALA A 155 -3.86 -2.46 2.37
N SER A 156 -3.15 -2.94 3.41
CA SER A 156 -2.04 -2.19 4.00
C SER A 156 -0.84 -2.10 3.05
N ARG A 157 -0.56 -3.15 2.26
CA ARG A 157 0.45 -3.13 1.20
C ARG A 157 0.06 -2.20 0.05
N VAL A 158 -1.20 -2.23 -0.39
CA VAL A 158 -1.73 -1.29 -1.39
C VAL A 158 -1.61 0.15 -0.88
N ALA A 159 -1.92 0.42 0.39
CA ALA A 159 -1.73 1.73 1.00
C ALA A 159 -0.25 2.17 0.98
N GLN A 160 0.68 1.26 1.24
CA GLN A 160 2.12 1.49 1.14
C GLN A 160 2.56 1.79 -0.30
N ILE A 161 2.14 0.98 -1.28
CA ILE A 161 2.48 1.13 -2.70
C ILE A 161 1.98 2.45 -3.26
N THR A 162 0.75 2.82 -2.94
CA THR A 162 0.11 4.06 -3.42
C THR A 162 0.52 5.30 -2.64
N ASN A 163 1.33 5.17 -1.58
CA ASN A 163 1.65 6.23 -0.61
C ASN A 163 0.37 6.87 -0.03
N ALA A 164 -0.62 6.05 0.31
CA ALA A 164 -1.89 6.52 0.85
C ALA A 164 -1.71 7.29 2.17
N ASP A 165 -2.55 8.30 2.37
CA ASP A 165 -2.57 9.04 3.64
C ASP A 165 -3.33 8.29 4.71
N THR A 166 -4.40 7.59 4.29
CA THR A 166 -5.28 6.86 5.20
C THR A 166 -5.70 5.53 4.60
N LEU A 167 -5.65 4.47 5.43
CA LEU A 167 -6.32 3.20 5.19
C LEU A 167 -7.56 3.10 6.09
N ILE A 168 -8.71 2.85 5.49
CA ILE A 168 -9.97 2.57 6.19
C ILE A 168 -10.23 1.07 6.10
N LEU A 169 -10.24 0.36 7.22
CA LEU A 169 -10.68 -1.02 7.32
C LEU A 169 -12.14 -1.06 7.79
N LEU A 170 -13.07 -1.26 6.86
CA LEU A 170 -14.48 -1.49 7.18
C LEU A 170 -14.68 -2.97 7.56
N SER A 171 -15.19 -3.20 8.75
CA SER A 171 -15.37 -4.51 9.38
C SER A 171 -16.77 -4.63 10.00
N ASP A 172 -17.05 -5.75 10.62
CA ASP A 172 -18.23 -6.01 11.43
C ASP A 172 -18.10 -5.55 12.89
N VAL A 173 -16.96 -4.92 13.22
CA VAL A 173 -16.69 -4.36 14.56
C VAL A 173 -16.37 -2.87 14.47
N ASP A 174 -16.66 -2.12 15.54
CA ASP A 174 -16.40 -0.68 15.58
C ASP A 174 -14.90 -0.34 15.63
N GLY A 175 -14.10 -1.22 16.23
CA GLY A 175 -12.67 -1.00 16.38
C GLY A 175 -12.02 -2.00 17.33
N LEU A 176 -10.91 -1.60 17.94
CA LEU A 176 -10.21 -2.38 18.95
C LEU A 176 -10.76 -2.05 20.33
N TYR A 177 -11.07 -3.07 21.10
CA TYR A 177 -11.59 -2.96 22.47
C TYR A 177 -10.55 -3.44 23.48
N THR A 178 -10.70 -3.02 24.73
CA THR A 178 -9.85 -3.47 25.84
C THR A 178 -10.03 -4.95 26.17
N LYS A 179 -11.19 -5.52 25.83
CA LYS A 179 -11.60 -6.92 25.98
C LYS A 179 -12.58 -7.28 24.87
N ASN A 180 -12.91 -8.55 24.70
CA ASN A 180 -13.92 -8.96 23.72
C ASN A 180 -15.32 -8.42 24.11
N PRO A 181 -15.91 -7.47 23.35
CA PRO A 181 -17.19 -6.85 23.72
C PRO A 181 -18.38 -7.79 23.62
N LYS A 182 -18.26 -8.93 22.97
CA LYS A 182 -19.29 -9.97 22.92
C LYS A 182 -19.37 -10.78 24.21
N ILE A 183 -18.27 -10.82 24.98
CA ILE A 183 -18.16 -11.60 26.22
C ILE A 183 -18.21 -10.68 27.44
N PHE A 184 -17.53 -9.53 27.39
CA PHE A 184 -17.35 -8.63 28.52
C PHE A 184 -18.11 -7.33 28.34
N LYS A 185 -19.10 -7.09 29.19
CA LYS A 185 -19.93 -5.86 29.18
C LYS A 185 -19.13 -4.59 29.51
N ASP A 186 -18.03 -4.71 30.23
CA ASP A 186 -17.11 -3.62 30.60
C ASP A 186 -16.04 -3.33 29.55
N ALA A 187 -16.09 -3.97 28.38
CA ALA A 187 -15.19 -3.74 27.28
C ALA A 187 -15.31 -2.31 26.75
N LYS A 188 -14.21 -1.56 26.73
CA LYS A 188 -14.17 -0.17 26.26
C LYS A 188 -13.48 -0.09 24.91
N LEU A 189 -14.09 0.67 24.00
CA LEU A 189 -13.49 0.97 22.69
C LEU A 189 -12.26 1.86 22.86
N ILE A 190 -11.15 1.46 22.25
CA ILE A 190 -9.90 2.22 22.21
C ILE A 190 -9.97 3.16 21.01
N LYS A 191 -10.12 4.46 21.27
CA LYS A 191 -10.31 5.47 20.22
C LYS A 191 -9.06 5.72 19.38
N LYS A 192 -7.86 5.65 19.99
CA LYS A 192 -6.61 5.99 19.35
C LYS A 192 -5.45 5.15 19.87
N ILE A 193 -4.57 4.76 18.95
CA ILE A 193 -3.31 4.04 19.21
C ILE A 193 -2.19 4.80 18.51
N ASP A 194 -1.27 5.36 19.27
CA ASP A 194 -0.12 6.09 18.75
C ASP A 194 1.12 5.19 18.62
N ASP A 195 1.32 4.28 19.56
CA ASP A 195 2.39 3.28 19.53
C ASP A 195 1.86 1.87 19.76
N LEU A 196 1.74 1.13 18.66
CA LEU A 196 1.22 -0.24 18.68
C LEU A 196 1.97 -1.15 19.67
N ASN A 197 3.30 -1.06 19.73
CA ASN A 197 4.10 -1.94 20.58
C ASN A 197 3.91 -1.64 22.07
N LYS A 198 3.77 -0.37 22.43
CA LYS A 198 3.56 0.04 23.83
C LYS A 198 2.11 -0.16 24.24
N ASP A 199 1.19 0.20 23.37
CA ASP A 199 -0.25 0.21 23.68
C ASP A 199 -0.82 -1.22 23.68
N LEU A 200 -0.38 -2.10 22.76
CA LEU A 200 -0.76 -3.51 22.79
C LEU A 200 -0.24 -4.23 24.04
N LYS A 201 1.01 -3.97 24.47
CA LYS A 201 1.51 -4.56 25.72
C LYS A 201 0.60 -4.23 26.91
N LYS A 202 0.11 -3.00 27.01
CA LYS A 202 -0.84 -2.61 28.06
C LYS A 202 -2.20 -3.34 27.96
N ILE A 203 -2.64 -3.64 26.75
CA ILE A 203 -3.88 -4.37 26.49
C ILE A 203 -3.68 -5.86 26.82
N TYR A 204 -2.56 -6.47 26.40
CA TYR A 204 -2.24 -7.87 26.69
C TYR A 204 -2.01 -8.15 28.17
N ILE A 205 -1.38 -7.25 28.93
CA ILE A 205 -1.16 -7.38 30.39
C ILE A 205 -2.49 -7.41 31.15
N LYS A 206 -3.55 -6.84 30.60
CA LYS A 206 -4.89 -6.83 31.20
C LYS A 206 -5.76 -8.07 30.88
N GLY A 207 -5.18 -9.16 30.43
CA GLY A 207 -5.87 -10.47 30.29
C GLY A 207 -6.53 -10.73 28.93
N VAL A 208 -6.01 -10.14 27.86
CA VAL A 208 -6.54 -10.33 26.50
C VAL A 208 -5.71 -11.37 25.73
N ASN A 209 -5.59 -12.59 26.26
CA ASN A 209 -4.96 -13.71 25.55
C ASN A 209 -5.83 -14.30 24.42
N GLU A 210 -7.03 -13.79 24.15
CA GLU A 210 -8.01 -14.38 23.24
C GLU A 210 -8.20 -13.66 21.89
N TYR A 211 -7.35 -12.71 21.49
CA TYR A 211 -7.37 -12.25 20.09
C TYR A 211 -6.72 -13.26 19.12
N GLY A 212 -6.54 -14.49 19.56
CA GLY A 212 -5.67 -15.50 18.96
C GLY A 212 -6.20 -16.23 17.73
N SER A 213 -7.44 -16.05 17.27
CA SER A 213 -7.94 -16.87 16.16
C SER A 213 -8.93 -16.19 15.21
N GLY A 214 -8.89 -14.86 15.07
CA GLY A 214 -9.86 -14.16 14.22
C GLY A 214 -9.30 -12.93 13.56
N GLY A 215 -10.09 -12.32 12.70
CA GLY A 215 -9.76 -11.15 11.88
C GLY A 215 -9.20 -9.90 12.60
N MET A 216 -9.09 -9.88 13.95
CA MET A 216 -8.44 -8.78 14.67
C MET A 216 -6.91 -8.85 14.59
N HIS A 217 -6.32 -10.05 14.58
CA HIS A 217 -4.87 -10.22 14.41
C HIS A 217 -4.39 -9.64 13.07
N THR A 218 -5.09 -9.95 11.98
CA THR A 218 -4.77 -9.43 10.64
C THR A 218 -4.90 -7.91 10.56
N LYS A 219 -5.85 -7.32 11.29
CA LYS A 219 -6.02 -5.86 11.39
C LYS A 219 -4.89 -5.20 12.16
N ILE A 220 -4.39 -5.84 13.21
CA ILE A 220 -3.22 -5.38 13.97
C ILE A 220 -1.95 -5.46 13.11
N GLU A 221 -1.77 -6.53 12.32
CA GLU A 221 -0.66 -6.62 11.37
C GLU A 221 -0.73 -5.53 10.30
N ALA A 222 -1.92 -5.31 9.73
CA ALA A 222 -2.14 -4.20 8.80
C ALA A 222 -1.79 -2.84 9.43
N ALA A 223 -2.15 -2.63 10.71
CA ALA A 223 -1.80 -1.40 11.42
C ALA A 223 -0.28 -1.24 11.60
N LYS A 224 0.47 -2.32 11.87
CA LYS A 224 1.94 -2.29 11.93
C LYS A 224 2.55 -1.84 10.60
N ILE A 225 2.07 -2.41 9.49
CA ILE A 225 2.52 -2.05 8.14
C ILE A 225 2.24 -0.56 7.88
N CYS A 226 1.02 -0.10 8.16
CA CYS A 226 0.62 1.29 7.98
C CYS A 226 1.45 2.27 8.81
N GLN A 227 1.70 1.97 10.08
CA GLN A 227 2.54 2.82 10.95
C GLN A 227 3.96 2.97 10.40
N LEU A 228 4.54 1.89 9.88
CA LEU A 228 5.87 1.90 9.27
C LEU A 228 5.88 2.57 7.88
N ALA A 229 4.74 2.56 7.17
CA ALA A 229 4.58 3.22 5.88
C ALA A 229 4.25 4.72 5.99
N GLY A 230 4.05 5.26 7.21
CA GLY A 230 3.64 6.64 7.41
C GLY A 230 2.17 6.89 7.05
N THR A 231 1.35 5.84 7.03
CA THR A 231 -0.08 5.86 6.71
C THR A 231 -0.89 5.81 8.00
N SER A 232 -1.88 6.68 8.15
CA SER A 232 -2.89 6.57 9.21
C SER A 232 -3.82 5.41 8.90
N MET A 233 -4.26 4.65 9.90
CA MET A 233 -5.25 3.60 9.69
C MET A 233 -6.43 3.77 10.63
N VAL A 234 -7.63 3.40 10.18
CA VAL A 234 -8.83 3.34 11.02
C VAL A 234 -9.55 2.01 10.84
N ILE A 235 -9.94 1.40 11.95
CA ILE A 235 -10.89 0.28 11.98
C ILE A 235 -12.24 0.85 12.37
N ALA A 236 -13.27 0.58 11.57
CA ALA A 236 -14.61 1.06 11.80
C ALA A 236 -15.66 0.04 11.36
N ASN A 237 -16.84 0.15 11.95
CA ASN A 237 -17.98 -0.68 11.58
C ASN A 237 -18.50 -0.28 10.19
N GLY A 238 -18.43 -1.22 9.27
CA GLY A 238 -18.87 -1.06 7.91
C GLY A 238 -20.33 -1.45 7.66
N LEU A 239 -21.05 -1.98 8.66
CA LEU A 239 -22.44 -2.46 8.48
C LEU A 239 -23.45 -1.30 8.33
N TYR A 240 -23.08 -0.10 8.75
CA TYR A 240 -23.94 1.08 8.60
C TYR A 240 -24.08 1.49 7.14
N SER A 241 -25.22 2.10 6.81
CA SER A 241 -25.36 2.87 5.57
C SER A 241 -24.46 4.11 5.62
N ASN A 242 -23.82 4.44 4.50
CA ASN A 242 -22.82 5.50 4.41
C ASN A 242 -21.66 5.33 5.41
N PRO A 243 -20.95 4.19 5.39
CA PRO A 243 -20.03 3.80 6.45
C PRO A 243 -18.86 4.77 6.64
N ILE A 244 -18.40 5.43 5.58
CA ILE A 244 -17.30 6.41 5.67
C ILE A 244 -17.79 7.72 6.30
N SER A 245 -18.99 8.18 5.93
CA SER A 245 -19.61 9.35 6.58
C SER A 245 -19.79 9.12 8.07
N LYS A 246 -20.15 7.89 8.48
CA LYS A 246 -20.34 7.54 9.90
C LYS A 246 -19.05 7.56 10.72
N ILE A 247 -17.88 7.30 10.12
CA ILE A 247 -16.59 7.48 10.81
C ILE A 247 -16.42 8.94 11.24
N ILE A 248 -16.79 9.87 10.35
CA ILE A 248 -16.66 11.31 10.61
C ILE A 248 -17.68 11.80 11.64
N GLU A 249 -18.93 11.34 11.52
CA GLU A 249 -20.05 11.79 12.35
C GLU A 249 -20.00 11.24 13.77
N LYS A 250 -19.85 9.93 13.90
CA LYS A 250 -19.95 9.22 15.20
C LYS A 250 -18.64 9.08 15.93
N ASN A 251 -17.51 9.12 15.23
CA ASN A 251 -16.16 8.85 15.77
C ASN A 251 -16.13 7.57 16.65
N ASN A 252 -16.94 6.57 16.29
CA ASN A 252 -16.99 5.27 16.96
C ASN A 252 -16.10 4.29 16.18
N CYS A 253 -14.79 4.44 16.35
CA CYS A 253 -13.77 3.73 15.59
C CYS A 253 -12.44 3.77 16.33
N THR A 254 -11.47 2.97 15.90
CA THR A 254 -10.10 3.01 16.41
C THR A 254 -9.16 3.58 15.35
N TRP A 255 -8.50 4.68 15.66
CA TRP A 255 -7.45 5.27 14.84
C TRP A 255 -6.06 4.81 15.26
N PHE A 256 -5.23 4.50 14.28
CA PHE A 256 -3.81 4.20 14.42
C PHE A 256 -3.02 5.32 13.77
N SER A 257 -2.21 6.01 14.55
CA SER A 257 -1.36 7.10 14.05
C SER A 257 -0.11 6.55 13.36
N PRO A 258 0.40 7.20 12.29
CA PRO A 258 1.68 6.83 11.70
C PRO A 258 2.83 7.12 12.69
N LYS A 259 3.86 6.27 12.70
CA LYS A 259 5.07 6.47 13.53
C LYS A 259 6.09 7.40 12.89
N ILE A 260 6.10 7.44 11.58
CA ILE A 260 7.09 8.18 10.77
C ILE A 260 6.37 8.90 9.65
N SER A 261 7.01 9.93 9.09
CA SER A 261 6.49 10.56 7.88
C SER A 261 6.55 9.58 6.70
N LYS A 262 5.69 9.78 5.70
CA LYS A 262 5.72 8.97 4.46
C LYS A 262 7.06 9.10 3.74
N LEU A 263 7.68 10.27 3.79
CA LEU A 263 8.98 10.52 3.19
C LEU A 263 10.08 9.69 3.89
N ASP A 264 10.07 9.65 5.23
CA ASP A 264 11.03 8.85 5.99
C ASP A 264 10.79 7.35 5.83
N ALA A 265 9.52 6.93 5.76
CA ALA A 265 9.15 5.55 5.45
C ALA A 265 9.73 5.11 4.11
N ARG A 266 9.57 5.94 3.07
CA ARG A 266 10.10 5.70 1.73
C ARG A 266 11.62 5.63 1.73
N LYS A 267 12.28 6.58 2.39
CA LYS A 267 13.74 6.59 2.52
C LYS A 267 14.25 5.33 3.23
N LYS A 268 13.62 4.93 4.34
CA LYS A 268 13.98 3.70 5.05
C LYS A 268 13.79 2.46 4.18
N TRP A 269 12.67 2.38 3.45
CA TRP A 269 12.42 1.28 2.53
C TRP A 269 13.46 1.21 1.40
N ILE A 270 13.92 2.36 0.89
CA ILE A 270 15.00 2.44 -0.09
C ILE A 270 16.33 1.93 0.51
N ILE A 271 16.64 2.23 1.76
CA ILE A 271 17.90 1.82 2.39
C ILE A 271 17.88 0.34 2.82
N SER A 272 16.78 -0.13 3.38
CA SER A 272 16.68 -1.45 4.03
C SER A 272 16.45 -2.62 3.07
N SER A 273 16.12 -2.35 1.81
CA SER A 273 15.83 -3.40 0.85
C SER A 273 17.12 -3.95 0.21
N VAL A 274 17.21 -5.27 0.14
CA VAL A 274 18.09 -6.16 -0.65
C VAL A 274 19.41 -5.57 -1.22
N ALA A 275 20.46 -6.35 -1.25
CA ALA A 275 21.78 -6.00 -1.82
C ALA A 275 21.63 -5.24 -3.16
N PRO A 276 22.25 -4.07 -3.31
CA PRO A 276 22.22 -3.29 -4.55
C PRO A 276 22.75 -4.11 -5.72
N LYS A 277 22.03 -4.10 -6.84
CA LYS A 277 22.40 -4.88 -8.04
C LYS A 277 23.50 -4.23 -8.88
N GLY A 278 23.80 -2.96 -8.58
CA GLY A 278 24.84 -2.22 -9.29
C GLY A 278 25.19 -0.92 -8.58
N ALA A 279 26.08 -0.17 -9.21
CA ALA A 279 26.53 1.13 -8.71
C ALA A 279 26.74 2.13 -9.85
N LEU A 280 26.55 3.41 -9.52
CA LEU A 280 26.89 4.55 -10.37
C LEU A 280 27.97 5.38 -9.69
N ILE A 281 29.07 5.65 -10.38
CA ILE A 281 30.09 6.58 -9.91
C ILE A 281 29.75 7.96 -10.46
N ILE A 282 29.67 8.96 -9.59
CA ILE A 282 29.25 10.33 -9.93
C ILE A 282 30.38 11.33 -9.72
N ASP A 283 30.27 12.49 -10.40
CA ASP A 283 31.18 13.60 -10.19
C ASP A 283 30.81 14.46 -8.98
N ASP A 284 31.68 15.44 -8.67
CA ASP A 284 31.50 16.31 -7.51
C ASP A 284 30.31 17.27 -7.66
N GLY A 285 29.96 17.64 -8.89
CA GLY A 285 28.78 18.47 -9.20
C GLY A 285 27.49 17.71 -8.86
N ALA A 286 27.37 16.47 -9.34
CA ALA A 286 26.24 15.61 -9.00
C ALA A 286 26.17 15.33 -7.50
N LYS A 287 27.31 15.08 -6.83
CA LYS A 287 27.37 14.89 -5.38
C LYS A 287 26.84 16.10 -4.62
N LYS A 288 27.18 17.33 -5.03
CA LYS A 288 26.65 18.56 -4.45
C LYS A 288 25.14 18.71 -4.70
N ALA A 289 24.70 18.42 -5.93
CA ALA A 289 23.28 18.46 -6.30
C ALA A 289 22.43 17.48 -5.45
N LEU A 290 22.94 16.26 -5.23
CA LEU A 290 22.25 15.28 -4.36
C LEU A 290 22.16 15.76 -2.91
N LYS A 291 23.22 16.34 -2.35
CA LYS A 291 23.21 16.91 -1.00
C LYS A 291 22.19 18.06 -0.86
N SER A 292 21.92 18.81 -1.93
CA SER A 292 20.87 19.83 -1.96
C SER A 292 19.47 19.30 -2.33
N GLY A 293 19.26 17.99 -2.29
CA GLY A 293 17.95 17.36 -2.47
C GLY A 293 17.48 17.29 -3.93
N LYS A 294 18.39 17.41 -4.92
CA LYS A 294 18.07 17.27 -6.34
C LYS A 294 18.14 15.82 -6.81
N SER A 295 17.52 15.53 -7.95
CA SER A 295 17.60 14.23 -8.65
C SER A 295 19.00 13.98 -9.23
N LEU A 296 19.36 12.70 -9.46
CA LEU A 296 20.57 12.34 -10.18
C LEU A 296 20.29 12.36 -11.69
N LEU A 297 21.01 13.23 -12.40
CA LEU A 297 20.94 13.35 -13.85
C LEU A 297 22.06 12.55 -14.51
N ALA A 298 21.86 12.18 -15.78
CA ALA A 298 22.82 11.43 -16.58
C ALA A 298 24.17 12.17 -16.74
N ALA A 299 24.13 13.49 -16.88
CA ALA A 299 25.31 14.35 -17.03
C ALA A 299 26.34 14.19 -15.90
N GLY A 300 25.88 13.92 -14.66
CA GLY A 300 26.74 13.76 -13.50
C GLY A 300 27.31 12.34 -13.31
N ILE A 301 26.97 11.38 -14.17
CA ILE A 301 27.43 9.98 -14.06
C ILE A 301 28.70 9.78 -14.88
N LYS A 302 29.72 9.17 -14.28
CA LYS A 302 31.03 8.90 -14.90
C LYS A 302 31.27 7.44 -15.20
N LYS A 303 30.64 6.52 -14.42
CA LYS A 303 30.81 5.07 -14.62
C LYS A 303 29.61 4.31 -14.13
N VAL A 304 29.27 3.23 -14.81
CA VAL A 304 28.25 2.24 -14.44
C VAL A 304 28.95 0.96 -14.05
N SER A 305 28.48 0.29 -12.99
CA SER A 305 29.00 -1.00 -12.52
C SER A 305 27.85 -1.92 -12.15
N GLY A 306 27.98 -3.20 -12.55
CA GLY A 306 26.94 -4.21 -12.34
C GLY A 306 25.83 -4.17 -13.38
N ARG A 307 24.97 -5.21 -13.38
CA ARG A 307 23.79 -5.30 -14.25
C ARG A 307 22.52 -5.05 -13.43
N PHE A 308 21.73 -4.09 -13.84
CA PHE A 308 20.48 -3.74 -13.18
C PHE A 308 19.42 -3.30 -14.20
N ASN A 309 18.18 -3.47 -13.83
CA ASN A 309 17.00 -3.07 -14.60
C ASN A 309 16.34 -1.79 -14.03
N LYS A 310 15.40 -1.23 -14.80
CA LYS A 310 14.52 -0.15 -14.31
C LYS A 310 13.84 -0.57 -13.00
N GLY A 311 13.96 0.29 -11.98
CA GLY A 311 13.40 0.05 -10.65
C GLY A 311 14.31 -0.76 -9.72
N ASP A 312 15.45 -1.25 -10.19
CA ASP A 312 16.41 -1.91 -9.32
C ASP A 312 17.14 -0.92 -8.41
N HIS A 313 17.57 -1.44 -7.27
CA HIS A 313 18.31 -0.70 -6.27
C HIS A 313 19.78 -0.62 -6.65
N ILE A 314 20.32 0.57 -6.68
CA ILE A 314 21.71 0.82 -7.02
C ILE A 314 22.37 1.74 -6.00
N LYS A 315 23.68 1.56 -5.82
CA LYS A 315 24.52 2.48 -5.05
C LYS A 315 24.88 3.69 -5.90
N VAL A 316 25.04 4.81 -5.25
CA VAL A 316 25.65 6.01 -5.83
C VAL A 316 26.95 6.26 -5.08
N LEU A 317 28.06 6.18 -5.79
CA LEU A 317 29.42 6.29 -5.26
C LEU A 317 30.05 7.59 -5.74
N ASP A 318 30.85 8.21 -4.90
CA ASP A 318 31.72 9.32 -5.35
C ASP A 318 32.98 8.80 -6.08
N LYS A 319 33.80 9.70 -6.59
CA LYS A 319 35.06 9.38 -7.28
C LYS A 319 36.06 8.55 -6.45
N LYS A 320 35.91 8.56 -5.13
CA LYS A 320 36.73 7.78 -4.19
C LYS A 320 36.09 6.44 -3.81
N ASN A 321 35.01 6.03 -4.53
CA ASN A 321 34.19 4.86 -4.23
C ASN A 321 33.49 4.87 -2.86
N ASN A 322 33.36 6.02 -2.23
CA ASN A 322 32.52 6.12 -1.02
C ASN A 322 31.05 6.17 -1.41
N GLU A 323 30.24 5.40 -0.69
CA GLU A 323 28.79 5.38 -0.92
C GLU A 323 28.14 6.67 -0.40
N CYS A 324 27.58 7.48 -1.30
CA CYS A 324 26.94 8.77 -1.01
C CYS A 324 25.43 8.65 -0.86
N ALA A 325 24.84 7.74 -1.63
CA ALA A 325 23.41 7.57 -1.66
C ALA A 325 23.04 6.17 -2.18
N ARG A 326 21.79 5.81 -1.98
CA ARG A 326 21.12 4.69 -2.65
C ARG A 326 19.86 5.19 -3.33
N GLY A 327 19.49 4.56 -4.45
CA GLY A 327 18.28 4.93 -5.15
C GLY A 327 17.78 3.89 -6.12
N LEU A 328 16.64 4.19 -6.73
CA LEU A 328 15.98 3.39 -7.74
C LEU A 328 16.34 3.90 -9.11
N SER A 329 16.94 3.05 -9.95
CA SER A 329 17.27 3.44 -11.33
C SER A 329 15.99 3.60 -12.16
N SER A 330 15.88 4.70 -12.89
CA SER A 330 14.83 4.90 -13.92
C SER A 330 15.15 4.17 -15.22
N PHE A 331 16.39 3.68 -15.38
CA PHE A 331 16.93 3.08 -16.60
C PHE A 331 17.61 1.75 -16.29
N THR A 332 17.82 0.93 -17.32
CA THR A 332 18.69 -0.25 -17.22
C THR A 332 20.17 0.16 -17.19
N SER A 333 21.06 -0.73 -16.77
CA SER A 333 22.52 -0.48 -16.80
C SER A 333 23.02 -0.10 -18.20
N ASP A 334 22.49 -0.75 -19.23
CA ASP A 334 22.89 -0.52 -20.63
C ASP A 334 22.40 0.85 -21.12
N GLU A 335 21.17 1.23 -20.78
CA GLU A 335 20.63 2.56 -21.07
C GLU A 335 21.44 3.64 -20.35
N VAL A 336 21.75 3.47 -19.04
CA VAL A 336 22.58 4.45 -18.31
C VAL A 336 23.94 4.58 -18.94
N THR A 337 24.54 3.49 -19.41
CA THR A 337 25.85 3.51 -20.09
C THR A 337 25.80 4.34 -21.38
N LYS A 338 24.68 4.31 -22.12
CA LYS A 338 24.48 5.10 -23.33
C LYS A 338 24.29 6.60 -23.06
N ILE A 339 23.63 6.93 -21.95
CA ILE A 339 23.23 8.32 -21.65
C ILE A 339 24.15 9.02 -20.65
N MET A 340 25.07 8.31 -19.97
CA MET A 340 25.97 8.91 -18.99
C MET A 340 26.82 10.02 -19.61
N GLY A 341 26.95 11.13 -18.91
CA GLY A 341 27.67 12.33 -19.35
C GLY A 341 26.84 13.24 -20.25
N HIS A 342 25.68 12.84 -20.75
CA HIS A 342 24.82 13.64 -21.63
C HIS A 342 23.79 14.44 -20.86
N HIS A 343 23.33 15.53 -21.46
CA HIS A 343 22.25 16.37 -20.92
C HIS A 343 20.90 15.69 -21.08
N SER A 344 19.94 16.05 -20.18
CA SER A 344 18.62 15.42 -20.15
C SER A 344 17.80 15.57 -21.44
N ASN A 345 18.03 16.64 -22.21
CA ASN A 345 17.39 16.88 -23.51
C ASN A 345 17.90 15.98 -24.64
N GLU A 346 19.02 15.29 -24.45
CA GLU A 346 19.59 14.38 -25.44
C GLU A 346 19.13 12.92 -25.22
N ILE A 347 18.58 12.61 -24.06
CA ILE A 347 18.26 11.23 -23.64
C ILE A 347 17.29 10.56 -24.62
N GLU A 348 16.24 11.25 -25.03
CA GLU A 348 15.24 10.70 -25.97
C GLU A 348 15.86 10.35 -27.31
N LYS A 349 16.75 11.20 -27.83
CA LYS A 349 17.46 10.95 -29.07
C LYS A 349 18.41 9.75 -28.97
N LEU A 350 19.11 9.61 -27.84
CA LEU A 350 20.05 8.51 -27.60
C LEU A 350 19.36 7.17 -27.37
N LEU A 351 18.19 7.16 -26.74
CA LEU A 351 17.46 5.93 -26.43
C LEU A 351 16.40 5.57 -27.48
N GLY A 352 15.96 6.52 -28.33
CA GLY A 352 14.95 6.30 -29.37
C GLY A 352 13.50 6.22 -28.85
N TYR A 353 13.23 6.63 -27.62
CA TYR A 353 11.89 6.68 -27.04
C TYR A 353 11.77 7.79 -25.99
N VAL A 354 10.52 8.23 -25.70
CA VAL A 354 10.25 9.23 -24.65
C VAL A 354 10.64 8.66 -23.29
N ALA A 355 11.65 9.25 -22.68
CA ALA A 355 12.27 8.77 -21.46
C ALA A 355 12.21 9.81 -20.34
N LYS A 356 12.46 9.37 -19.10
CA LYS A 356 12.62 10.28 -17.97
C LYS A 356 13.89 11.12 -18.10
N SER A 357 13.86 12.32 -17.56
CA SER A 357 15.01 13.23 -17.53
C SER A 357 16.05 12.84 -16.47
N GLU A 358 15.64 12.09 -15.43
CA GLU A 358 16.48 11.73 -14.29
C GLU A 358 16.80 10.24 -14.25
N VAL A 359 18.05 9.91 -13.97
CA VAL A 359 18.48 8.52 -13.74
C VAL A 359 17.98 8.00 -12.40
N ILE A 360 17.97 8.86 -11.35
CA ILE A 360 17.31 8.60 -10.08
C ILE A 360 16.56 9.86 -9.67
N HIS A 361 15.24 9.75 -9.51
CA HIS A 361 14.43 10.86 -9.01
C HIS A 361 14.73 11.12 -7.53
N LYS A 362 14.69 12.39 -7.09
CA LYS A 362 14.95 12.81 -5.70
C LYS A 362 14.11 12.04 -4.66
N ASP A 363 12.86 11.71 -4.99
CA ASP A 363 11.96 10.96 -4.12
C ASP A 363 12.28 9.46 -4.07
N ASP A 364 13.05 8.96 -5.04
CA ASP A 364 13.54 7.60 -5.17
C ASP A 364 15.00 7.46 -4.71
N LEU A 365 15.55 8.49 -4.04
CA LEU A 365 16.93 8.57 -3.61
C LEU A 365 17.01 8.82 -2.10
N SER A 366 17.89 8.09 -1.44
CA SER A 366 18.21 8.29 -0.02
C SER A 366 19.70 8.54 0.15
N LEU A 367 20.04 9.67 0.77
CA LEU A 367 21.41 10.00 1.11
C LEU A 367 21.87 9.13 2.29
N ILE A 368 23.10 8.64 2.21
CA ILE A 368 23.76 7.98 3.33
C ILE A 368 24.59 9.03 4.05
N HIS A 369 24.15 9.39 5.24
CA HIS A 369 25.00 10.18 6.14
C HIS A 369 26.09 9.25 6.67
N ILE A 370 27.31 9.41 6.20
CA ILE A 370 28.49 8.92 6.91
C ILE A 370 28.57 9.82 8.16
N SER A 371 28.07 9.32 9.30
CA SER A 371 28.44 9.89 10.58
C SER A 371 29.95 9.80 10.67
N GLU A 372 30.64 10.93 10.76
CA GLU A 372 32.06 10.93 11.14
C GLU A 372 32.22 10.06 12.38
N PRO A 373 33.23 9.17 12.41
CA PRO A 373 33.48 8.39 13.60
C PRO A 373 33.73 9.37 14.73
N THR A 374 32.87 9.33 15.75
CA THR A 374 33.05 10.10 17.00
C THR A 374 34.45 9.78 17.49
N ARG A 375 35.36 10.75 17.41
CA ARG A 375 36.69 10.68 18.09
C ARG A 375 36.39 10.37 19.55
N ARG A 376 36.64 9.13 19.96
CA ARG A 376 36.78 8.80 21.37
C ARG A 376 37.96 9.59 21.87
N VAL A 377 37.69 10.68 22.57
CA VAL A 377 38.70 11.34 23.41
C VAL A 377 38.94 10.37 24.56
N PHE A 378 40.05 9.66 24.49
CA PHE A 378 40.62 9.02 25.69
C PHE A 378 41.19 10.16 26.51
N LEU A 379 40.51 10.49 27.60
CA LEU A 379 41.11 11.25 28.72
C LEU A 379 41.94 10.25 29.52
N SER A 380 43.24 10.49 29.52
CA SER A 380 44.24 9.92 30.42
C SER A 380 43.98 10.30 31.86
#